data_f87c3e3e7c7b3a00c820b44ccfa65414
#
_entry.id   f87c3e3e7c7b3a00c820b44ccfa65414
#
_cell.length_a   1.000
_cell.length_b   1.000
_cell.length_c   1.000
_cell.angle_alpha   90.00
_cell.angle_beta   90.00
_cell.angle_gamma   90.00
#
_symmetry.space_group_name_H-M   'P 1'
#
loop_
_entity.id
_entity.type
_entity.pdbx_description
1 polymer ?
#
loop_
_entity_poly.entity_id
_entity_poly.type
_entity_poly.pdbx_seq_one_letter_code
_entity_poly.pdbx_strand_id
1 'polypeptide(L)' 'MKKVLIYSRTGCHLCEIAIDKINSVRNEKNFQVEIKLIDRIHDLEEKYGEQVPVIFIDEKIHDYWRVDLERFIKDINT' A
#
# COMPACT_ATOMS: atom_id res chain seq x y z
N MET A 1 16.38 5.59 -0.05
CA MET A 1 15.00 5.72 0.46
C MET A 1 14.08 4.81 -0.32
N LYS A 2 13.31 3.99 0.37
CA LYS A 2 12.39 3.07 -0.30
C LYS A 2 11.12 3.79 -0.73
N LYS A 3 10.50 3.28 -1.78
CA LYS A 3 9.22 3.80 -2.28
C LYS A 3 8.12 2.81 -1.99
N VAL A 4 7.04 3.29 -1.38
CA VAL A 4 5.85 2.51 -1.10
C VAL A 4 4.73 3.01 -2.00
N LEU A 5 4.14 2.09 -2.75
CA LEU A 5 2.98 2.39 -3.59
C LEU A 5 1.79 1.61 -3.07
N ILE A 6 0.67 2.29 -2.87
CA ILE A 6 -0.55 1.66 -2.39
C ILE A 6 -1.64 1.87 -3.43
N TYR A 7 -2.14 0.78 -4.01
CA TYR A 7 -3.33 0.83 -4.86
C TYR A 7 -4.56 0.79 -3.97
N SER A 8 -5.44 1.73 -4.17
CA SER A 8 -6.65 1.91 -3.37
C SER A 8 -7.85 2.17 -4.26
N ARG A 9 -9.04 2.12 -3.68
CA ARG A 9 -10.28 2.48 -4.36
C ARG A 9 -11.09 3.42 -3.49
N THR A 10 -11.92 4.23 -4.12
CA THR A 10 -12.82 5.13 -3.40
C THR A 10 -13.77 4.32 -2.50
N GLY A 11 -13.91 4.73 -1.25
CA GLY A 11 -14.78 4.04 -0.31
C GLY A 11 -14.25 2.75 0.26
N CYS A 12 -12.97 2.46 0.06
CA CYS A 12 -12.36 1.23 0.56
C CYS A 12 -11.92 1.41 2.02
N HIS A 13 -12.67 0.82 2.93
CA HIS A 13 -12.36 0.91 4.36
C HIS A 13 -11.04 0.23 4.73
N LEU A 14 -10.78 -0.95 4.15
CA LEU A 14 -9.53 -1.66 4.39
C LEU A 14 -8.33 -0.86 3.89
N CYS A 15 -8.51 -0.13 2.79
CA CYS A 15 -7.45 0.74 2.27
C CYS A 15 -7.13 1.85 3.26
N GLU A 16 -8.16 2.45 3.85
CA GLU A 16 -7.97 3.51 4.84
C GLU A 16 -7.19 3.00 6.05
N ILE A 17 -7.53 1.82 6.54
CA ILE A 17 -6.85 1.20 7.67
C ILE A 17 -5.37 0.96 7.34
N ALA A 18 -5.09 0.41 6.17
CA ALA A 18 -3.71 0.12 5.76
C ALA A 18 -2.90 1.40 5.61
N ILE A 19 -3.48 2.42 4.99
CA ILE A 19 -2.82 3.71 4.82
C ILE A 19 -2.50 4.35 6.16
N ASP A 20 -3.44 4.31 7.11
CA ASP A 20 -3.22 4.86 8.44
C ASP A 20 -2.09 4.12 9.17
N LYS A 21 -2.05 2.80 9.07
CA LYS A 21 -0.98 2.01 9.68
C LYS A 21 0.39 2.37 9.10
N ILE A 22 0.48 2.48 7.78
CA ILE A 22 1.73 2.82 7.12
C ILE A 22 2.17 4.23 7.48
N ASN A 23 1.24 5.18 7.52
CA ASN A 23 1.55 6.56 7.89
C ASN A 23 2.00 6.67 9.35
N SER A 24 1.54 5.78 10.23
CA SER A 24 1.91 5.83 11.65
C SER A 24 3.40 5.58 11.87
N VAL A 25 4.07 4.87 10.96
CA VAL A 25 5.50 4.58 11.08
C VAL A 25 6.35 5.44 10.14
N ARG A 26 5.71 6.30 9.36
CA ARG A 26 6.41 7.09 8.34
C ARG A 26 7.44 8.05 8.94
N ASN A 27 7.16 8.60 10.12
CA ASN A 27 8.08 9.52 10.79
C ASN A 27 9.29 8.82 11.39
N GLU A 28 9.16 7.54 11.70
CA GLU A 28 10.23 6.75 12.29
C GLU A 28 11.14 6.11 11.25
N LYS A 29 10.62 5.90 10.06
CA LYS A 29 11.31 5.24 8.96
C LYS A 29 11.22 6.11 7.72
N ASN A 30 12.34 6.40 7.11
CA ASN A 30 12.36 7.22 5.90
C ASN A 30 11.94 6.40 4.67
N PHE A 31 10.76 6.68 4.16
CA PHE A 31 10.30 6.11 2.90
C PHE A 31 9.27 7.05 2.28
N GLN A 32 9.11 6.94 0.97
CA GLN A 32 8.11 7.71 0.23
C GLN A 32 6.85 6.88 0.09
N VAL A 33 5.70 7.53 0.19
CA VAL A 33 4.41 6.87 0.01
C VAL A 33 3.65 7.53 -1.13
N GLU A 34 3.20 6.73 -2.08
CA GLU A 34 2.31 7.18 -3.12
C GLU A 34 1.04 6.34 -3.07
N ILE A 35 -0.11 7.00 -3.08
CA ILE A 35 -1.40 6.33 -3.08
C ILE A 35 -2.02 6.57 -4.44
N LYS A 36 -2.39 5.48 -5.13
CA LYS A 36 -3.01 5.56 -6.45
C LYS A 36 -4.39 4.93 -6.40
N LEU A 37 -5.40 5.74 -6.72
CA LEU A 37 -6.74 5.22 -6.87
C LEU A 37 -6.84 4.52 -8.21
N ILE A 38 -7.27 3.27 -8.20
CA ILE A 38 -7.37 2.49 -9.43
C ILE A 38 -8.77 2.52 -10.04
N ASP A 39 -9.68 3.28 -9.44
CA ASP A 39 -11.01 3.49 -10.01
C ASP A 39 -10.88 4.01 -11.43
N ARG A 40 -11.62 3.43 -12.36
CA ARG A 40 -11.64 3.81 -13.77
C ARG A 40 -10.35 3.52 -14.55
N ILE A 41 -9.39 2.85 -13.93
CA ILE A 41 -8.23 2.36 -14.65
C ILE A 41 -8.51 0.89 -14.91
N HIS A 42 -9.06 0.60 -16.09
CA HIS A 42 -9.61 -0.72 -16.38
C HIS A 42 -8.67 -1.88 -16.09
N ASP A 43 -7.43 -1.78 -16.55
CA ASP A 43 -6.46 -2.86 -16.37
C ASP A 43 -6.14 -3.10 -14.89
N LEU A 44 -6.04 -2.04 -14.11
CA LEU A 44 -5.75 -2.15 -12.69
C LEU A 44 -6.95 -2.64 -11.90
N GLU A 45 -8.16 -2.19 -12.26
CA GLU A 45 -9.37 -2.70 -11.63
C GLU A 45 -9.55 -4.20 -11.88
N GLU A 46 -9.28 -4.63 -13.10
CA GLU A 46 -9.41 -6.03 -13.46
C GLU A 46 -8.42 -6.90 -12.69
N LYS A 47 -7.18 -6.42 -12.56
CA LYS A 47 -6.12 -7.18 -11.92
C LYS A 47 -6.15 -7.10 -10.40
N TYR A 48 -6.45 -5.93 -9.85
CA TYR A 48 -6.33 -5.68 -8.42
C TYR A 48 -7.62 -5.23 -7.74
N GLY A 49 -8.70 -5.05 -8.46
CA GLY A 49 -9.92 -4.42 -7.94
C GLY A 49 -10.49 -5.07 -6.69
N GLU A 50 -10.35 -6.38 -6.56
CA GLU A 50 -10.84 -7.13 -5.40
C GLU A 50 -9.75 -7.36 -4.35
N GLN A 51 -8.52 -6.94 -4.63
CA GLN A 51 -7.37 -7.18 -3.75
C GLN A 51 -6.89 -5.93 -3.03
N VAL A 52 -7.53 -4.79 -3.27
CA VAL A 52 -7.11 -3.54 -2.62
C VAL A 52 -7.33 -3.61 -1.11
N PRO A 53 -6.45 -3.03 -0.29
CA PRO A 53 -5.24 -2.30 -0.71
C PRO A 53 -4.15 -3.25 -1.16
N VAL A 54 -3.45 -2.90 -2.24
CA VAL A 54 -2.27 -3.63 -2.69
C VAL A 54 -1.07 -2.75 -2.39
N ILE A 55 -0.12 -3.29 -1.65
CA ILE A 55 1.03 -2.53 -1.18
C ILE A 55 2.28 -3.03 -1.87
N PHE A 56 3.00 -2.09 -2.51
CA PHE A 56 4.27 -2.38 -3.18
C PHE A 56 5.39 -1.68 -2.44
N ILE A 57 6.53 -2.35 -2.29
CA ILE A 57 7.76 -1.75 -1.79
C ILE A 57 8.80 -1.92 -2.89
N ASP A 58 9.32 -0.80 -3.40
CA ASP A 58 10.30 -0.77 -4.50
C ASP A 58 9.86 -1.64 -5.68
N GLU A 59 8.60 -1.45 -6.10
CA GLU A 59 7.98 -2.09 -7.27
C GLU A 59 7.70 -3.59 -7.11
N LYS A 60 7.89 -4.13 -5.91
CA LYS A 60 7.54 -5.53 -5.63
C LYS A 60 6.34 -5.60 -4.72
N ILE A 61 5.43 -6.53 -4.99
CA ILE A 61 4.26 -6.71 -4.13
C ILE A 61 4.72 -7.13 -2.74
N HIS A 62 4.29 -6.35 -1.74
CA HIS A 62 4.56 -6.66 -0.35
C HIS A 62 3.37 -7.38 0.29
N ASP A 63 2.16 -6.85 0.08
CA ASP A 63 0.96 -7.41 0.68
C ASP A 63 -0.29 -6.92 -0.07
N TYR A 64 -1.41 -7.56 0.19
CA TYR A 64 -2.70 -7.14 -0.35
C TYR A 64 -3.79 -7.46 0.67
N TRP A 65 -4.93 -6.77 0.57
CA TRP A 65 -6.07 -6.75 1.48
C TRP A 65 -5.79 -6.07 2.82
N ARG A 66 -4.60 -6.21 3.36
CA ARG A 66 -4.21 -5.64 4.63
C ARG A 66 -2.69 -5.43 4.65
N VAL A 67 -2.21 -4.74 5.66
CA VAL A 67 -0.78 -4.63 5.89
C VAL A 67 -0.42 -5.27 7.23
N ASP A 68 0.57 -6.14 7.21
CA ASP A 68 1.19 -6.65 8.42
C ASP A 68 2.32 -5.67 8.76
N LEU A 69 2.08 -4.85 9.78
CA LEU A 69 2.99 -3.75 10.07
C LEU A 69 4.39 -4.21 10.49
N GLU A 70 4.49 -5.31 11.22
CA GLU A 70 5.79 -5.84 11.61
C GLU A 70 6.62 -6.26 10.39
N ARG A 71 5.98 -6.98 9.47
CA ARG A 71 6.65 -7.40 8.24
C ARG A 71 6.96 -6.20 7.34
N PHE A 72 6.05 -5.22 7.30
CA PHE A 72 6.27 -4.00 6.54
C PHE A 72 7.51 -3.26 7.03
N ILE A 73 7.64 -3.06 8.34
CA ILE A 73 8.80 -2.39 8.93
C ILE A 73 10.08 -3.14 8.61
N LYS A 74 10.05 -4.46 8.71
CA LYS A 74 11.20 -5.30 8.41
C LYS A 74 11.63 -5.13 6.95
N ASP A 75 10.68 -5.13 6.03
CA ASP A 75 10.99 -5.01 4.61
C ASP A 75 11.47 -3.60 4.26
N ILE A 76 10.98 -2.58 4.93
CA ILE A 76 11.44 -1.21 4.74
C ILE A 76 12.90 -1.05 5.18
N ASN A 77 13.32 -1.81 6.18
CA ASN A 77 14.67 -1.71 6.74
C ASN A 77 15.72 -2.53 5.99
N THR A 78 15.35 -3.33 5.02
CA THR A 78 16.32 -4.15 4.28
C THR A 78 17.00 -3.43 3.11
#